data_616d49f9ef1ce5f6a55d17351cc3254f
#
_entry.id   616d49f9ef1ce5f6a55d17351cc3254f
#
_cell.length_a   1.000
_cell.length_b   1.000
_cell.length_c   1.000
_cell.angle_alpha   90.00
_cell.angle_beta   90.00
_cell.angle_gamma   90.00
#
_symmetry.space_group_name_H-M   'P 1'
#
loop_
_entity.id
_entity.type
_entity.pdbx_description
1 polymer ?
#
loop_
_entity_poly.entity_id
_entity_poly.type
_entity_poly.pdbx_seq_one_letter_code
_entity_poly.pdbx_strand_id
1 'polypeptide(L)'
;VTQSEMRIVSARVSEISVQMSNMADRQKKTEQDMQVIQKSIDTLNENFVSDKDFKNFVIYKGQKFEADVAYIDIYQRARKSIYVVDDYVNTKTLQLLSQKQAGVEVVLFTENGHGKRGFLTTAVVNDFIQEYPPLRIKPNADCHDRLIVLDYGEPTEQAYHCGASSKDAGKKLCAINVILETSMIHPVIDKLLLAPDKQI
;
A
#
# COMPACT_ATOMS: atom_id res chain seq x y z
N VAL A 1 -62.04 43.47 -18.16
CA VAL A 1 -60.55 43.46 -18.22
C VAL A 1 -60.12 44.36 -19.35
N THR A 2 -59.42 45.40 -19.02
CA THR A 2 -58.92 46.36 -20.03
C THR A 2 -57.74 45.78 -20.83
N GLN A 3 -57.54 46.26 -22.04
CA GLN A 3 -56.45 45.84 -22.91
C GLN A 3 -55.07 46.13 -22.25
N SER A 4 -54.97 47.11 -21.37
CA SER A 4 -53.81 47.47 -20.57
C SER A 4 -53.52 46.41 -19.48
N GLU A 5 -54.53 45.91 -18.76
CA GLU A 5 -54.38 44.87 -17.76
C GLU A 5 -53.95 43.56 -18.39
N MET A 6 -54.46 43.21 -19.58
CA MET A 6 -53.99 42.01 -20.31
C MET A 6 -52.50 42.08 -20.70
N ARG A 7 -52.01 43.24 -21.13
CA ARG A 7 -50.59 43.43 -21.44
C ARG A 7 -49.69 43.28 -20.23
N ILE A 8 -50.10 43.82 -19.07
CA ILE A 8 -49.34 43.68 -17.82
C ILE A 8 -49.30 42.21 -17.38
N VAL A 9 -50.41 41.49 -17.43
CA VAL A 9 -50.45 40.05 -17.10
C VAL A 9 -49.59 39.25 -18.05
N SER A 10 -49.65 39.50 -19.37
CA SER A 10 -48.81 38.81 -20.35
C SER A 10 -47.33 39.05 -20.12
N ALA A 11 -46.93 40.28 -19.80
CA ALA A 11 -45.51 40.59 -19.48
C ALA A 11 -45.04 39.84 -18.22
N ARG A 12 -45.84 39.82 -17.17
CA ARG A 12 -45.52 39.05 -15.92
C ARG A 12 -45.45 37.56 -16.15
N VAL A 13 -46.36 36.99 -16.94
CA VAL A 13 -46.31 35.56 -17.29
C VAL A 13 -45.02 35.21 -18.04
N SER A 14 -44.60 36.08 -19.00
CA SER A 14 -43.35 35.90 -19.71
C SER A 14 -42.12 35.98 -18.77
N GLU A 15 -42.12 36.92 -17.83
CA GLU A 15 -41.06 37.07 -16.84
C GLU A 15 -40.96 35.84 -15.91
N ILE A 16 -42.11 35.35 -15.40
CA ILE A 16 -42.19 34.14 -14.59
C ILE A 16 -41.71 32.93 -15.39
N SER A 17 -42.07 32.81 -16.66
CA SER A 17 -41.61 31.72 -17.51
C SER A 17 -40.09 31.69 -17.66
N VAL A 18 -39.45 32.84 -17.84
CA VAL A 18 -37.98 32.98 -17.90
C VAL A 18 -37.34 32.60 -16.54
N GLN A 19 -37.95 33.07 -15.44
CA GLN A 19 -37.45 32.73 -14.09
C GLN A 19 -37.56 31.22 -13.82
N MET A 20 -38.66 30.58 -14.18
CA MET A 20 -38.84 29.17 -14.07
C MET A 20 -37.83 28.36 -14.89
N SER A 21 -37.54 28.77 -16.12
CA SER A 21 -36.51 28.18 -16.96
C SER A 21 -35.11 28.27 -16.30
N ASN A 22 -34.75 29.46 -15.82
CA ASN A 22 -33.49 29.68 -15.12
C ASN A 22 -33.38 28.86 -13.82
N MET A 23 -34.50 28.68 -13.09
CA MET A 23 -34.52 27.82 -11.91
C MET A 23 -34.34 26.35 -12.28
N ALA A 24 -34.99 25.85 -13.33
CA ALA A 24 -34.83 24.50 -13.83
C ALA A 24 -33.38 24.20 -14.24
N ASP A 25 -32.72 25.13 -14.92
CA ASP A 25 -31.33 25.01 -15.32
C ASP A 25 -30.39 24.96 -14.09
N ARG A 26 -30.65 25.82 -13.11
CA ARG A 26 -29.89 25.80 -11.82
C ARG A 26 -30.11 24.50 -11.07
N GLN A 27 -31.34 24.02 -11.01
CA GLN A 27 -31.65 22.74 -10.34
C GLN A 27 -30.92 21.59 -11.02
N LYS A 28 -30.94 21.51 -12.35
CA LYS A 28 -30.24 20.50 -13.12
C LYS A 28 -28.73 20.52 -12.86
N LYS A 29 -28.14 21.72 -12.80
CA LYS A 29 -26.72 21.88 -12.48
C LYS A 29 -26.42 21.40 -11.04
N THR A 30 -27.24 21.77 -10.07
CA THR A 30 -27.09 21.36 -8.67
C THR A 30 -27.20 19.84 -8.54
N GLU A 31 -28.13 19.19 -9.26
CA GLU A 31 -28.26 17.73 -9.28
C GLU A 31 -27.00 17.06 -9.86
N GLN A 32 -26.41 17.62 -10.92
CA GLN A 32 -25.16 17.14 -11.49
C GLN A 32 -23.98 17.29 -10.52
N ASP A 33 -23.86 18.45 -9.88
CA ASP A 33 -22.81 18.71 -8.88
C ASP A 33 -22.97 17.75 -7.67
N MET A 34 -24.20 17.48 -7.22
CA MET A 34 -24.48 16.50 -6.16
C MET A 34 -24.09 15.09 -6.56
N GLN A 35 -24.32 14.67 -7.80
CA GLN A 35 -23.90 13.35 -8.29
C GLN A 35 -22.37 13.21 -8.29
N VAL A 36 -21.64 14.25 -8.68
CA VAL A 36 -20.17 14.27 -8.65
C VAL A 36 -19.65 14.17 -7.20
N ILE A 37 -20.26 14.95 -6.29
CA ILE A 37 -19.91 14.92 -4.87
C ILE A 37 -20.22 13.51 -4.27
N GLN A 38 -21.39 12.95 -4.56
CA GLN A 38 -21.75 11.62 -4.08
C GLN A 38 -20.75 10.56 -4.57
N LYS A 39 -20.38 10.59 -5.86
CA LYS A 39 -19.37 9.67 -6.41
C LYS A 39 -18.01 9.83 -5.74
N SER A 40 -17.63 11.07 -5.41
CA SER A 40 -16.40 11.34 -4.68
C SER A 40 -16.45 10.82 -3.25
N ILE A 41 -17.59 10.96 -2.57
CA ILE A 41 -17.83 10.40 -1.23
C ILE A 41 -17.81 8.87 -1.28
N ASP A 42 -18.43 8.25 -2.28
CA ASP A 42 -18.43 6.80 -2.43
C ASP A 42 -17.02 6.26 -2.66
N THR A 43 -16.23 6.94 -3.50
CA THR A 43 -14.80 6.62 -3.72
C THR A 43 -13.99 6.79 -2.43
N LEU A 44 -14.22 7.87 -1.65
CA LEU A 44 -13.58 8.06 -0.35
C LEU A 44 -13.99 6.95 0.63
N ASN A 45 -15.29 6.63 0.70
CA ASN A 45 -15.79 5.58 1.58
C ASN A 45 -15.25 4.19 1.20
N GLU A 46 -15.15 3.87 -0.09
CA GLU A 46 -14.53 2.63 -0.56
C GLU A 46 -13.06 2.57 -0.13
N ASN A 47 -12.32 3.68 -0.27
CA ASN A 47 -10.95 3.77 0.21
C ASN A 47 -10.85 3.70 1.74
N PHE A 48 -11.79 4.30 2.49
CA PHE A 48 -11.83 4.21 3.96
C PHE A 48 -12.32 2.84 4.48
N VAL A 49 -13.13 2.12 3.74
CA VAL A 49 -13.56 0.76 4.09
C VAL A 49 -12.46 -0.26 3.82
N SER A 50 -11.58 -0.02 2.82
CA SER A 50 -10.37 -0.82 2.62
C SER A 50 -9.31 -0.60 3.70
N ASP A 51 -9.36 0.52 4.44
CA ASP A 51 -8.45 0.82 5.57
C ASP A 51 -8.54 -0.18 6.74
N LYS A 52 -9.56 -1.04 6.79
CA LYS A 52 -9.62 -2.12 7.79
C LYS A 52 -8.58 -3.22 7.57
N ASP A 53 -8.03 -3.32 6.35
CA ASP A 53 -7.01 -4.30 6.01
C ASP A 53 -5.58 -3.74 6.11
N PHE A 54 -5.41 -2.41 6.18
CA PHE A 54 -4.11 -1.76 6.31
C PHE A 54 -3.83 -1.39 7.76
N LYS A 55 -2.86 -2.06 8.36
CA LYS A 55 -2.42 -1.73 9.72
C LYS A 55 -1.06 -1.05 9.70
N ASN A 56 -1.01 0.13 10.32
CA ASN A 56 0.25 0.69 10.81
C ASN A 56 0.57 0.07 12.17
N PHE A 57 1.83 -0.26 12.40
CA PHE A 57 2.29 -0.83 13.65
C PHE A 57 3.26 0.14 14.33
N VAL A 58 3.04 0.39 15.61
CA VAL A 58 4.00 1.07 16.48
C VAL A 58 4.50 0.05 17.49
N ILE A 59 5.80 -0.20 17.50
CA ILE A 59 6.45 -1.25 18.28
C ILE A 59 7.39 -0.55 19.27
N TYR A 60 7.12 -0.70 20.55
CA TYR A 60 7.93 -0.10 21.61
C TYR A 60 9.15 -0.95 21.94
N LYS A 61 10.11 -0.32 22.64
CA LYS A 61 11.27 -1.05 23.17
C LYS A 61 10.82 -2.19 24.09
N GLY A 62 11.33 -3.38 23.84
CA GLY A 62 11.01 -4.60 24.60
C GLY A 62 9.94 -5.48 23.94
N GLN A 63 9.15 -4.93 22.99
CA GLN A 63 8.07 -5.65 22.30
C GLN A 63 8.59 -6.46 21.11
N LYS A 64 9.47 -7.44 21.37
CA LYS A 64 10.02 -8.29 20.30
C LYS A 64 9.02 -9.31 19.78
N PHE A 65 8.17 -9.85 20.66
CA PHE A 65 7.14 -10.80 20.25
C PHE A 65 6.09 -10.11 19.38
N GLU A 66 5.64 -8.93 19.78
CA GLU A 66 4.67 -8.12 19.02
C GLU A 66 5.24 -7.70 17.67
N ALA A 67 6.55 -7.41 17.61
CA ALA A 67 7.24 -7.15 16.37
C ALA A 67 7.20 -8.37 15.43
N ASP A 68 7.50 -9.55 15.93
CA ASP A 68 7.46 -10.79 15.17
C ASP A 68 6.04 -11.05 14.63
N VAL A 69 5.02 -10.88 15.47
CA VAL A 69 3.61 -11.03 15.09
C VAL A 69 3.23 -10.04 13.98
N ALA A 70 3.68 -8.78 14.08
CA ALA A 70 3.40 -7.76 13.06
C ALA A 70 4.01 -8.13 11.69
N TYR A 71 5.27 -8.60 11.67
CA TYR A 71 5.90 -9.05 10.42
C TYR A 71 5.23 -10.29 9.85
N ILE A 72 4.87 -11.25 10.68
CA ILE A 72 4.15 -12.47 10.26
C ILE A 72 2.78 -12.09 9.68
N ASP A 73 2.02 -11.21 10.36
CA ASP A 73 0.72 -10.73 9.89
C ASP A 73 0.83 -10.08 8.50
N ILE A 74 1.87 -9.27 8.26
CA ILE A 74 2.14 -8.70 6.94
C ILE A 74 2.43 -9.80 5.92
N TYR A 75 3.37 -10.71 6.19
CA TYR A 75 3.78 -11.73 5.22
C TYR A 75 2.64 -12.70 4.86
N GLN A 76 1.75 -13.00 5.80
CA GLN A 76 0.60 -13.87 5.58
C GLN A 76 -0.48 -13.25 4.67
N ARG A 77 -0.45 -11.95 4.43
CA ARG A 77 -1.37 -11.27 3.49
C ARG A 77 -1.03 -11.52 2.03
N ALA A 78 0.23 -11.81 1.74
CA ALA A 78 0.68 -12.03 0.37
C ALA A 78 0.02 -13.27 -0.24
N ARG A 79 -0.38 -13.15 -1.50
CA ARG A 79 -1.00 -14.23 -2.29
C ARG A 79 -0.09 -14.72 -3.40
N LYS A 80 0.80 -13.87 -3.92
CA LYS A 80 1.70 -14.19 -5.03
C LYS A 80 3.15 -13.94 -4.72
N SER A 81 3.49 -12.78 -4.14
CA SER A 81 4.88 -12.40 -3.91
C SER A 81 5.09 -11.58 -2.64
N ILE A 82 6.27 -11.72 -2.05
CA ILE A 82 6.78 -10.90 -0.96
C ILE A 82 8.15 -10.38 -1.38
N TYR A 83 8.27 -9.08 -1.59
CA TYR A 83 9.55 -8.41 -1.83
C TYR A 83 9.98 -7.72 -0.56
N VAL A 84 11.18 -8.04 -0.09
CA VAL A 84 11.78 -7.44 1.12
C VAL A 84 13.05 -6.73 0.73
N VAL A 85 13.12 -5.42 0.94
CA VAL A 85 14.32 -4.60 0.76
C VAL A 85 14.88 -4.31 2.14
N ASP A 86 15.97 -4.97 2.52
CA ASP A 86 16.62 -4.78 3.83
C ASP A 86 18.05 -5.33 3.83
N ASP A 87 19.02 -4.50 4.20
CA ASP A 87 20.42 -4.92 4.35
C ASP A 87 20.73 -5.53 5.72
N TYR A 88 19.79 -5.50 6.64
CA TYR A 88 19.94 -6.01 8.01
C TYR A 88 19.22 -7.33 8.17
N VAL A 89 19.70 -8.36 7.50
CA VAL A 89 19.09 -9.69 7.43
C VAL A 89 19.90 -10.76 8.20
N ASN A 90 19.21 -11.78 8.70
CA ASN A 90 19.82 -12.99 9.25
C ASN A 90 18.80 -14.13 9.26
N THR A 91 19.13 -15.27 9.92
CA THR A 91 18.25 -16.43 10.08
C THR A 91 16.86 -16.05 10.63
N LYS A 92 16.77 -15.05 11.53
CA LYS A 92 15.49 -14.57 12.06
C LYS A 92 14.58 -14.01 10.96
N THR A 93 15.16 -13.31 9.98
CA THR A 93 14.40 -12.81 8.82
C THR A 93 13.74 -13.95 8.06
N LEU A 94 14.48 -15.03 7.80
CA LEU A 94 13.95 -16.22 7.13
C LEU A 94 12.92 -16.97 8.00
N GLN A 95 13.14 -17.06 9.32
CA GLN A 95 12.16 -17.65 10.24
C GLN A 95 10.80 -16.94 10.19
N LEU A 96 10.78 -15.61 10.06
CA LEU A 96 9.53 -14.87 9.92
C LEU A 96 8.92 -15.07 8.53
N LEU A 97 9.75 -15.07 7.47
CA LEU A 97 9.31 -15.33 6.10
C LEU A 97 8.79 -16.76 5.88
N SER A 98 9.23 -17.74 6.68
CA SER A 98 8.72 -19.12 6.61
C SER A 98 7.21 -19.21 6.94
N GLN A 99 6.66 -18.19 7.60
CA GLN A 99 5.23 -18.12 7.94
C GLN A 99 4.36 -17.61 6.76
N LYS A 100 4.95 -17.36 5.59
CA LYS A 100 4.23 -17.02 4.36
C LYS A 100 3.28 -18.13 3.93
N GLN A 101 2.31 -17.80 3.10
CA GLN A 101 1.47 -18.81 2.48
C GLN A 101 2.30 -19.69 1.51
N ALA A 102 1.92 -20.96 1.40
CA ALA A 102 2.58 -21.90 0.51
C ALA A 102 2.51 -21.40 -0.96
N GLY A 103 3.64 -21.53 -1.67
CA GLY A 103 3.75 -21.11 -3.08
C GLY A 103 3.95 -19.61 -3.32
N VAL A 104 3.87 -18.77 -2.29
CA VAL A 104 4.19 -17.34 -2.41
C VAL A 104 5.68 -17.15 -2.64
N GLU A 105 6.06 -16.46 -3.72
CA GLU A 105 7.45 -16.13 -4.04
C GLU A 105 8.02 -15.13 -3.04
N VAL A 106 9.27 -15.33 -2.64
CA VAL A 106 10.03 -14.34 -1.86
C VAL A 106 11.20 -13.83 -2.69
N VAL A 107 11.32 -12.51 -2.82
CA VAL A 107 12.52 -11.85 -3.35
C VAL A 107 13.09 -10.97 -2.23
N LEU A 108 14.30 -11.32 -1.79
CA LEU A 108 15.02 -10.59 -0.76
C LEU A 108 16.12 -9.74 -1.42
N PHE A 109 15.96 -8.44 -1.38
CA PHE A 109 16.96 -7.48 -1.84
C PHE A 109 17.87 -7.10 -0.68
N THR A 110 19.12 -7.53 -0.73
CA THR A 110 20.07 -7.32 0.35
C THR A 110 21.52 -7.38 -0.13
N GLU A 111 22.37 -6.55 0.45
CA GLU A 111 23.81 -6.69 0.29
C GLU A 111 24.38 -7.86 1.07
N ASN A 112 23.61 -8.45 1.97
CA ASN A 112 24.03 -9.55 2.83
C ASN A 112 25.35 -9.25 3.55
N GLY A 113 25.43 -8.04 4.12
CA GLY A 113 26.66 -7.53 4.77
C GLY A 113 26.94 -8.25 6.08
N HIS A 114 28.22 -8.29 6.45
CA HIS A 114 28.68 -8.89 7.70
C HIS A 114 28.57 -7.93 8.90
N GLY A 115 28.87 -8.45 10.09
CA GLY A 115 28.95 -7.67 11.32
C GLY A 115 27.57 -7.33 11.89
N LYS A 116 27.35 -6.07 12.30
CA LYS A 116 26.09 -5.64 12.95
C LYS A 116 24.87 -5.74 12.04
N ARG A 117 25.05 -5.72 10.73
CA ARG A 117 23.97 -5.90 9.76
C ARG A 117 23.39 -7.32 9.80
N GLY A 118 24.18 -8.29 10.25
CA GLY A 118 23.87 -9.70 10.12
C GLY A 118 24.15 -10.18 8.69
N PHE A 119 24.03 -11.49 8.48
CA PHE A 119 24.17 -12.10 7.16
C PHE A 119 23.46 -13.43 7.12
N LEU A 120 23.20 -13.91 5.92
CA LEU A 120 22.69 -15.24 5.62
C LEU A 120 23.87 -16.08 5.08
N THR A 121 23.95 -17.34 5.51
CA THR A 121 24.90 -18.30 4.95
C THR A 121 24.24 -19.14 3.86
N THR A 122 25.01 -19.64 2.92
CA THR A 122 24.54 -20.54 1.86
C THR A 122 23.76 -21.74 2.41
N ALA A 123 24.22 -22.33 3.50
CA ALA A 123 23.53 -23.47 4.14
C ALA A 123 22.10 -23.09 4.57
N VAL A 124 21.96 -22.00 5.34
CA VAL A 124 20.65 -21.54 5.84
C VAL A 124 19.71 -21.14 4.71
N VAL A 125 20.24 -20.53 3.64
CA VAL A 125 19.43 -20.19 2.45
C VAL A 125 18.96 -21.45 1.72
N ASN A 126 19.83 -22.42 1.54
CA ASN A 126 19.49 -23.69 0.89
C ASN A 126 18.44 -24.47 1.70
N ASP A 127 18.59 -24.56 3.02
CA ASP A 127 17.61 -25.19 3.89
C ASP A 127 16.25 -24.50 3.76
N PHE A 128 16.23 -23.17 3.77
CA PHE A 128 14.99 -22.40 3.57
C PHE A 128 14.34 -22.69 2.20
N ILE A 129 15.12 -22.70 1.13
CA ILE A 129 14.59 -22.98 -0.23
C ILE A 129 14.01 -24.39 -0.32
N GLN A 130 14.60 -25.37 0.37
CA GLN A 130 14.08 -26.73 0.39
C GLN A 130 12.73 -26.86 1.12
N GLU A 131 12.56 -26.11 2.21
CA GLU A 131 11.37 -26.21 3.05
C GLU A 131 10.27 -25.20 2.65
N TYR A 132 10.64 -24.02 2.18
CA TYR A 132 9.74 -22.89 1.95
C TYR A 132 9.95 -22.20 0.58
N PRO A 133 10.01 -22.94 -0.54
CA PRO A 133 10.25 -22.35 -1.86
C PRO A 133 9.08 -21.42 -2.33
N PRO A 134 9.32 -20.55 -3.33
CA PRO A 134 10.61 -20.13 -3.82
C PRO A 134 11.20 -18.93 -3.08
N LEU A 135 12.52 -18.84 -3.05
CA LEU A 135 13.26 -17.67 -2.57
C LEU A 135 14.32 -17.28 -3.59
N ARG A 136 14.36 -16.00 -3.94
CA ARG A 136 15.44 -15.40 -4.74
C ARG A 136 16.10 -14.31 -3.92
N ILE A 137 17.42 -14.17 -4.06
CA ILE A 137 18.17 -13.10 -3.39
C ILE A 137 18.81 -12.22 -4.47
N LYS A 138 18.65 -10.91 -4.32
CA LYS A 138 19.19 -9.90 -5.22
C LYS A 138 19.96 -8.84 -4.44
N PRO A 139 20.93 -8.15 -5.07
CA PRO A 139 21.64 -7.04 -4.40
C PRO A 139 20.67 -5.87 -4.13
N ASN A 140 20.94 -5.15 -3.04
CA ASN A 140 20.30 -3.88 -2.71
C ASN A 140 21.28 -2.73 -2.91
N ALA A 141 21.53 -2.34 -4.16
CA ALA A 141 22.54 -1.33 -4.46
C ALA A 141 22.10 0.12 -4.20
N ASP A 142 20.80 0.40 -4.19
CA ASP A 142 20.28 1.77 -4.34
C ASP A 142 19.23 2.18 -3.30
N CYS A 143 18.80 1.31 -2.41
CA CYS A 143 17.73 1.63 -1.46
C CYS A 143 18.22 1.57 -0.01
N HIS A 144 18.21 2.71 0.67
CA HIS A 144 18.53 2.80 2.09
C HIS A 144 17.35 2.44 3.00
N ASP A 145 16.14 2.67 2.52
CA ASP A 145 14.93 2.40 3.27
C ASP A 145 14.60 0.90 3.27
N ARG A 146 13.94 0.49 4.32
CA ARG A 146 13.45 -0.89 4.43
C ARG A 146 12.02 -0.93 3.96
N LEU A 147 11.78 -1.75 2.96
CA LEU A 147 10.47 -1.88 2.35
C LEU A 147 10.01 -3.34 2.36
N ILE A 148 8.72 -3.53 2.51
CA ILE A 148 8.04 -4.80 2.22
C ILE A 148 6.99 -4.48 1.16
N VAL A 149 7.01 -5.21 0.05
CA VAL A 149 6.00 -5.09 -1.00
C VAL A 149 5.38 -6.47 -1.21
N LEU A 150 4.09 -6.54 -1.05
CA LEU A 150 3.30 -7.75 -1.26
C LEU A 150 2.63 -7.67 -2.61
N ASP A 151 2.60 -8.79 -3.33
CA ASP A 151 1.87 -8.95 -4.59
C ASP A 151 2.22 -7.86 -5.62
N TYR A 152 3.52 -7.59 -5.80
CA TYR A 152 4.02 -6.54 -6.68
C TYR A 152 3.43 -6.61 -8.09
N GLY A 153 2.86 -5.49 -8.56
CA GLY A 153 2.22 -5.37 -9.88
C GLY A 153 0.83 -6.00 -9.98
N GLU A 154 0.26 -6.51 -8.89
CA GLU A 154 -1.07 -7.11 -8.86
C GLU A 154 -2.11 -6.13 -8.28
N PRO A 155 -3.40 -6.32 -8.55
CA PRO A 155 -4.46 -5.48 -7.96
C PRO A 155 -4.51 -5.53 -6.42
N THR A 156 -3.90 -6.55 -5.81
CA THR A 156 -3.80 -6.74 -4.36
C THR A 156 -2.51 -6.20 -3.76
N GLU A 157 -1.72 -5.44 -4.53
CA GLU A 157 -0.44 -4.90 -4.09
C GLU A 157 -0.58 -4.07 -2.82
N GLN A 158 0.30 -4.35 -1.86
CA GLN A 158 0.44 -3.58 -0.62
C GLN A 158 1.91 -3.28 -0.39
N ALA A 159 2.21 -2.12 0.16
CA ALA A 159 3.57 -1.75 0.46
C ALA A 159 3.71 -1.14 1.87
N TYR A 160 4.84 -1.41 2.50
CA TYR A 160 5.14 -0.97 3.86
C TYR A 160 6.55 -0.40 3.93
N HIS A 161 6.69 0.71 4.64
CA HIS A 161 7.97 1.25 5.08
C HIS A 161 8.26 0.78 6.51
N CYS A 162 9.42 0.18 6.73
CA CYS A 162 9.81 -0.41 8.00
C CYS A 162 10.91 0.41 8.68
N GLY A 163 10.62 1.01 9.82
CA GLY A 163 11.59 1.79 10.61
C GLY A 163 12.72 0.96 11.22
N ALA A 164 12.55 -0.36 11.33
CA ALA A 164 13.58 -1.31 11.75
C ALA A 164 13.55 -2.54 10.85
N SER A 165 14.65 -3.29 10.80
CA SER A 165 14.65 -4.63 10.19
C SER A 165 13.86 -5.63 11.04
N SER A 166 13.35 -6.66 10.41
CA SER A 166 12.58 -7.71 11.10
C SER A 166 13.37 -8.37 12.25
N LYS A 167 14.69 -8.50 12.11
CA LYS A 167 15.55 -9.05 13.17
C LYS A 167 15.76 -8.11 14.36
N ASP A 168 15.62 -6.80 14.16
CA ASP A 168 15.94 -5.76 15.14
C ASP A 168 14.72 -5.04 15.72
N ALA A 169 13.55 -5.22 15.13
CA ALA A 169 12.30 -4.63 15.60
C ALA A 169 12.03 -5.01 17.05
N GLY A 170 11.51 -4.06 17.84
CA GLY A 170 11.32 -4.22 19.28
C GLY A 170 12.57 -4.01 20.14
N LYS A 171 13.76 -3.85 19.58
CA LYS A 171 14.96 -3.44 20.35
C LYS A 171 14.87 -1.96 20.76
N LYS A 172 14.29 -1.14 19.91
CA LYS A 172 13.98 0.29 20.13
C LYS A 172 12.59 0.57 19.58
N LEU A 173 12.05 1.76 19.90
CA LEU A 173 10.84 2.25 19.26
C LEU A 173 11.03 2.26 17.75
N CYS A 174 10.11 1.66 17.02
CA CYS A 174 10.03 1.70 15.56
C CYS A 174 8.57 1.63 15.12
N ALA A 175 8.34 1.98 13.86
CA ALA A 175 7.03 1.85 13.24
C ALA A 175 7.14 1.08 11.92
N ILE A 176 6.07 0.42 11.53
CA ILE A 176 5.84 -0.08 10.20
C ILE A 176 4.64 0.67 9.67
N ASN A 177 4.82 1.41 8.59
CA ASN A 177 3.79 2.26 8.01
C ASN A 177 3.40 1.77 6.62
N VAL A 178 2.10 1.78 6.35
CA VAL A 178 1.57 1.49 5.01
C VAL A 178 1.95 2.63 4.06
N ILE A 179 2.36 2.28 2.86
CA ILE A 179 2.53 3.19 1.72
C ILE A 179 1.26 3.09 0.89
N LEU A 180 0.41 4.11 0.96
CA LEU A 180 -0.89 4.11 0.28
C LEU A 180 -0.73 4.21 -1.25
N GLU A 181 0.21 5.01 -1.73
CA GLU A 181 0.51 5.17 -3.16
C GLU A 181 1.69 4.28 -3.54
N THR A 182 1.42 3.00 -3.80
CA THR A 182 2.46 1.99 -4.06
C THR A 182 3.23 2.24 -5.35
N SER A 183 2.63 2.90 -6.32
CA SER A 183 3.29 3.26 -7.58
C SER A 183 4.54 4.13 -7.39
N MET A 184 4.64 4.86 -6.29
CA MET A 184 5.81 5.69 -5.97
C MET A 184 7.09 4.89 -5.75
N ILE A 185 6.98 3.63 -5.33
CA ILE A 185 8.15 2.76 -5.10
C ILE A 185 8.49 1.87 -6.29
N HIS A 186 7.63 1.79 -7.31
CA HIS A 186 7.86 0.96 -8.50
C HIS A 186 9.19 1.25 -9.18
N PRO A 187 9.60 2.51 -9.42
CA PRO A 187 10.89 2.79 -10.07
C PRO A 187 12.09 2.21 -9.33
N VAL A 188 12.02 2.15 -7.99
CA VAL A 188 13.08 1.55 -7.16
C VAL A 188 13.05 0.04 -7.27
N ILE A 189 11.89 -0.57 -7.12
CA ILE A 189 11.72 -2.03 -7.19
C ILE A 189 12.08 -2.55 -8.58
N ASP A 190 11.61 -1.89 -9.66
CA ASP A 190 11.95 -2.25 -11.04
C ASP A 190 13.47 -2.26 -11.25
N LYS A 191 14.16 -1.23 -10.78
CA LYS A 191 15.62 -1.14 -10.87
C LYS A 191 16.31 -2.28 -10.13
N LEU A 192 15.88 -2.60 -8.91
CA LEU A 192 16.42 -3.70 -8.12
C LEU A 192 16.15 -5.08 -8.77
N LEU A 193 15.01 -5.25 -9.43
CA LEU A 193 14.66 -6.47 -10.15
C LEU A 193 15.55 -6.74 -11.36
N LEU A 194 16.09 -5.70 -12.02
CA LEU A 194 16.99 -5.83 -13.16
C LEU A 194 18.35 -6.45 -12.79
N ALA A 195 18.76 -6.33 -11.54
CA ALA A 195 20.01 -6.93 -11.08
C ALA A 195 19.96 -8.47 -11.17
N PRO A 196 21.07 -9.16 -11.48
CA PRO A 196 21.13 -10.62 -11.44
C PRO A 196 20.93 -11.15 -10.02
N ASP A 197 20.49 -12.40 -9.91
CA ASP A 197 20.37 -13.06 -8.63
C ASP A 197 21.73 -13.20 -7.96
N LYS A 198 21.78 -12.92 -6.66
CA LYS A 198 22.99 -12.94 -5.85
C LYS A 198 23.20 -14.35 -5.29
N GLN A 199 24.38 -14.89 -5.52
CA GLN A 199 24.83 -16.10 -4.85
C GLN A 199 25.26 -15.77 -3.41
N ILE A 200 24.79 -16.55 -2.44
CA ILE A 200 25.14 -16.43 -1.00
C ILE A 200 26.10 -17.55 -0.63
#